data_ba8f011ba7eac742964c818e27795abf
#
_entry.id   ba8f011ba7eac742964c818e27795abf
#
_cell.length_a   1.000
_cell.length_b   1.000
_cell.length_c   1.000
_cell.angle_alpha   90.00
_cell.angle_beta   90.00
_cell.angle_gamma   90.00
#
_symmetry.space_group_name_H-M   'P 1'
#
loop_
_entity.id
_entity.type
_entity.pdbx_description
1 polymer ?
#
loop_
_entity_poly.entity_id
_entity_poly.type
_entity_poly.pdbx_seq_one_letter_code
_entity_poly.pdbx_strand_id
1 'polypeptide(L)'
;MSGVSNGGMFIYSRAMERLAGSLASVGPVCSAPLRGYNPLPDTPLSIIDFHGLNDHTIPFSPELPTNLGLGPDNTVIANDGWYYHIKMDHLARIMEHMHCDPESTEYPTHMDGSHGWVCSLWSGCDGGKEVVQCNAHYGHDYPFHNRYIEGISILWDFMKSHPQQANPGY
;
A
#
# COMPACT_ATOMS: atom_id res chain seq x y z
N MET A 1 0.17 12.01 0.85
CA MET A 1 -0.40 11.84 -0.53
C MET A 1 -1.19 10.54 -0.58
N SER A 2 -2.39 10.53 -1.20
CA SER A 2 -3.14 9.28 -1.44
C SER A 2 -3.62 9.21 -2.87
N GLY A 3 -3.84 7.99 -3.37
CA GLY A 3 -4.34 7.77 -4.73
C GLY A 3 -4.89 6.36 -4.92
N VAL A 4 -5.96 6.25 -5.71
CA VAL A 4 -6.67 4.99 -5.99
C VAL A 4 -6.32 4.50 -7.38
N SER A 5 -6.19 3.18 -7.56
CA SER A 5 -5.92 2.55 -8.86
C SER A 5 -4.68 3.18 -9.53
N ASN A 6 -4.82 3.82 -10.68
CA ASN A 6 -3.73 4.53 -11.38
C ASN A 6 -3.04 5.58 -10.49
N GLY A 7 -3.77 6.26 -9.59
CA GLY A 7 -3.20 7.19 -8.62
C GLY A 7 -2.29 6.50 -7.61
N GLY A 8 -2.65 5.31 -7.16
CA GLY A 8 -1.80 4.48 -6.30
C GLY A 8 -0.59 3.91 -7.06
N MET A 9 -0.75 3.55 -8.34
CA MET A 9 0.38 3.14 -9.19
C MET A 9 1.39 4.29 -9.36
N PHE A 10 0.91 5.52 -9.54
CA PHE A 10 1.78 6.70 -9.58
C PHE A 10 2.56 6.86 -8.27
N ILE A 11 1.91 6.63 -7.11
CA ILE A 11 2.58 6.65 -5.82
C ILE A 11 3.72 5.62 -5.79
N TYR A 12 3.45 4.37 -6.12
CA TYR A 12 4.44 3.30 -6.10
C TYR A 12 5.56 3.47 -7.13
N SER A 13 5.28 4.06 -8.29
CA SER A 13 6.25 4.14 -9.38
C SER A 13 7.05 5.44 -9.41
N ARG A 14 6.45 6.57 -9.07
CA ARG A 14 7.11 7.87 -9.24
C ARG A 14 7.15 8.72 -7.98
N ALA A 15 6.06 8.78 -7.21
CA ALA A 15 6.05 9.63 -6.03
C ALA A 15 7.04 9.12 -4.98
N MET A 16 7.10 7.81 -4.75
CA MET A 16 8.07 7.22 -3.82
C MET A 16 9.50 7.33 -4.33
N GLU A 17 9.74 7.18 -5.64
CA GLU A 17 11.07 7.32 -6.24
C GLU A 17 11.61 8.75 -6.17
N ARG A 18 10.75 9.75 -6.36
CA ARG A 18 11.21 11.13 -6.62
C ARG A 18 10.85 12.12 -5.53
N LEU A 19 9.87 11.82 -4.73
CA LEU A 19 9.28 12.76 -3.78
C LEU A 19 9.30 12.26 -2.33
N ALA A 20 9.86 11.08 -2.04
CA ALA A 20 9.83 10.50 -0.69
C ALA A 20 10.33 11.48 0.38
N GLY A 21 11.43 12.18 0.13
CA GLY A 21 11.97 13.19 1.05
C GLY A 21 11.10 14.44 1.23
N SER A 22 10.10 14.65 0.37
CA SER A 22 9.16 15.78 0.42
C SER A 22 7.75 15.39 0.88
N LEU A 23 7.52 14.09 1.12
CA LEU A 23 6.22 13.57 1.54
C LEU A 23 6.24 13.20 3.02
N ALA A 24 5.18 13.53 3.72
CA ALA A 24 4.97 13.12 5.11
C ALA A 24 4.69 11.62 5.21
N SER A 25 3.73 11.16 4.40
CA SER A 25 3.31 9.77 4.26
C SER A 25 2.56 9.57 2.95
N VAL A 26 2.38 8.31 2.55
CA VAL A 26 1.60 7.94 1.37
C VAL A 26 0.54 6.90 1.69
N GLY A 27 -0.57 6.93 0.92
CA GLY A 27 -1.68 5.99 1.05
C GLY A 27 -2.14 5.51 -0.33
N PRO A 28 -1.44 4.54 -0.96
CA PRO A 28 -1.94 3.90 -2.17
C PRO A 28 -3.15 3.00 -1.87
N VAL A 29 -4.11 2.97 -2.80
CA VAL A 29 -5.36 2.24 -2.64
C VAL A 29 -5.65 1.43 -3.90
N CYS A 30 -5.97 0.13 -3.76
CA CYS A 30 -6.29 -0.80 -4.86
C CYS A 30 -5.29 -0.68 -6.01
N SER A 31 -4.01 -0.78 -5.71
CA SER A 31 -2.94 -0.56 -6.69
C SER A 31 -1.72 -1.44 -6.41
N ALA A 32 -0.97 -1.72 -7.45
CA ALA A 32 0.34 -2.36 -7.39
C ALA A 32 1.23 -1.75 -8.48
N PRO A 33 2.56 -1.82 -8.37
CA PRO A 33 3.42 -1.31 -9.43
C PRO A 33 3.30 -2.16 -10.68
N LEU A 34 3.34 -1.50 -11.84
CA LEU A 34 3.44 -2.17 -13.13
C LEU A 34 4.82 -2.81 -13.31
N ARG A 35 4.88 -3.87 -14.09
CA ARG A 35 6.14 -4.50 -14.50
C ARG A 35 7.12 -3.47 -15.07
N GLY A 36 8.32 -3.47 -14.55
CA GLY A 36 9.37 -2.50 -14.95
C GLY A 36 9.26 -1.13 -14.27
N TYR A 37 8.26 -0.92 -13.40
CA TYR A 37 8.05 0.33 -12.67
C TYR A 37 7.81 0.06 -11.17
N ASN A 38 8.77 -0.57 -10.53
CA ASN A 38 8.71 -0.94 -9.11
C ASN A 38 9.93 -0.43 -8.32
N PRO A 39 10.25 0.89 -8.40
CA PRO A 39 11.36 1.46 -7.63
C PRO A 39 11.10 1.35 -6.12
N LEU A 40 12.17 1.45 -5.36
CA LEU A 40 12.11 1.62 -3.92
C LEU A 40 12.18 3.12 -3.59
N PRO A 41 11.70 3.56 -2.41
CA PRO A 41 11.78 4.95 -2.03
C PRO A 41 13.24 5.38 -1.80
N ASP A 42 13.64 6.55 -2.31
CA ASP A 42 14.99 7.10 -2.11
C ASP A 42 15.30 7.40 -0.64
N THR A 43 14.27 7.68 0.14
CA THR A 43 14.35 7.93 1.58
C THR A 43 13.21 7.22 2.30
N PRO A 44 13.39 6.79 3.55
CA PRO A 44 12.33 6.14 4.31
C PRO A 44 11.05 6.98 4.37
N LEU A 45 9.91 6.35 4.17
CA LEU A 45 8.61 6.99 4.06
C LEU A 45 7.52 6.13 4.73
N SER A 46 6.67 6.75 5.55
CA SER A 46 5.54 6.02 6.13
C SER A 46 4.46 5.74 5.09
N ILE A 47 3.99 4.50 5.06
CA ILE A 47 3.07 3.97 4.06
C ILE A 47 1.88 3.33 4.73
N ILE A 48 0.66 3.68 4.29
CA ILE A 48 -0.54 2.90 4.57
C ILE A 48 -1.19 2.48 3.27
N ASP A 49 -1.22 1.18 3.01
CA ASP A 49 -1.80 0.61 1.79
C ASP A 49 -3.17 -0.01 2.06
N PHE A 50 -4.12 0.23 1.18
CA PHE A 50 -5.45 -0.36 1.22
C PHE A 50 -5.69 -1.24 0.00
N HIS A 51 -6.13 -2.48 0.20
CA HIS A 51 -6.42 -3.38 -0.91
C HIS A 51 -7.62 -4.27 -0.67
N GLY A 52 -8.43 -4.45 -1.72
CA GLY A 52 -9.51 -5.42 -1.75
C GLY A 52 -8.99 -6.83 -2.00
N LEU A 53 -9.29 -7.76 -1.10
CA LEU A 53 -8.89 -9.17 -1.27
C LEU A 53 -9.53 -9.85 -2.50
N ASN A 54 -10.61 -9.28 -3.03
CA ASN A 54 -11.30 -9.75 -4.23
C ASN A 54 -11.05 -8.83 -5.45
N ASP A 55 -9.96 -8.06 -5.43
CA ASP A 55 -9.59 -7.21 -6.55
C ASP A 55 -9.07 -8.06 -7.73
N HIS A 56 -9.90 -8.20 -8.77
CA HIS A 56 -9.55 -8.92 -10.00
C HIS A 56 -8.95 -8.01 -11.08
N THR A 57 -8.94 -6.71 -10.86
CA THR A 57 -8.35 -5.73 -11.80
C THR A 57 -6.87 -5.56 -11.51
N ILE A 58 -6.52 -5.35 -10.23
CA ILE A 58 -5.14 -5.29 -9.77
C ILE A 58 -5.02 -6.30 -8.62
N PRO A 59 -4.53 -7.52 -8.87
CA PRO A 59 -4.54 -8.60 -7.89
C PRO A 59 -3.69 -8.28 -6.66
N PHE A 60 -4.25 -8.58 -5.48
CA PHE A 60 -3.53 -8.49 -4.21
C PHE A 60 -2.49 -9.60 -4.05
N SER A 61 -2.86 -10.83 -4.42
CA SER A 61 -2.07 -12.03 -4.27
C SER A 61 -2.20 -12.91 -5.52
N PRO A 62 -1.17 -13.71 -5.86
CA PRO A 62 -1.24 -14.67 -6.96
C PRO A 62 -2.21 -15.82 -6.70
N GLU A 63 -2.63 -16.03 -5.45
CA GLU A 63 -3.57 -17.08 -5.04
C GLU A 63 -5.03 -16.73 -5.33
N LEU A 64 -5.29 -15.50 -5.79
CA LEU A 64 -6.63 -15.10 -6.23
C LEU A 64 -7.07 -15.90 -7.46
N PRO A 65 -8.38 -16.13 -7.64
CA PRO A 65 -8.90 -17.15 -8.56
C PRO A 65 -8.33 -16.99 -9.97
N THR A 66 -7.74 -17.98 -10.35
CA THR A 66 -7.03 -18.65 -11.43
C THR A 66 -7.26 -18.26 -12.89
N ASN A 67 -7.94 -17.18 -13.19
CA ASN A 67 -8.01 -16.63 -14.55
C ASN A 67 -6.81 -15.72 -14.88
N LEU A 68 -6.05 -15.38 -13.85
CA LEU A 68 -4.88 -14.54 -13.95
C LEU A 68 -3.64 -15.42 -13.98
N GLY A 69 -3.07 -15.59 -15.16
CA GLY A 69 -1.82 -16.34 -15.32
C GLY A 69 -0.66 -15.61 -14.62
N LEU A 70 0.34 -16.39 -14.18
CA LEU A 70 1.63 -15.81 -13.82
C LEU A 70 2.29 -15.26 -15.09
N GLY A 71 2.72 -14.01 -15.01
CA GLY A 71 3.54 -13.37 -16.02
C GLY A 71 5.04 -13.61 -15.79
N PRO A 72 5.90 -13.09 -16.67
CA PRO A 72 7.33 -13.11 -16.44
C PRO A 72 7.70 -12.25 -15.21
N ASP A 73 8.84 -12.55 -14.60
CA ASP A 73 9.42 -11.79 -13.46
C ASP A 73 8.50 -11.74 -12.22
N ASN A 74 7.81 -12.85 -11.90
CA ASN A 74 6.86 -12.92 -10.79
C ASN A 74 5.77 -11.84 -10.83
N THR A 75 5.31 -11.49 -12.03
CA THR A 75 4.16 -10.61 -12.21
C THR A 75 2.88 -11.39 -12.40
N VAL A 76 1.75 -10.73 -12.21
CA VAL A 76 0.42 -11.27 -12.45
C VAL A 76 -0.22 -10.51 -13.61
N ILE A 77 -0.85 -11.25 -14.53
CA ILE A 77 -1.62 -10.64 -15.63
C ILE A 77 -3.01 -10.31 -15.08
N ALA A 78 -3.37 -9.05 -15.08
CA ALA A 78 -4.69 -8.60 -14.65
C ALA A 78 -5.73 -8.62 -15.79
N ASN A 79 -7.00 -8.47 -15.43
CA ASN A 79 -8.10 -8.49 -16.38
C ASN A 79 -8.05 -7.36 -17.42
N ASP A 80 -7.31 -6.30 -17.14
CA ASP A 80 -7.04 -5.17 -18.07
C ASP A 80 -5.89 -5.48 -19.06
N GLY A 81 -5.26 -6.65 -18.95
CA GLY A 81 -4.16 -7.10 -19.80
C GLY A 81 -2.77 -6.60 -19.40
N TRP A 82 -2.65 -5.87 -18.30
CA TRP A 82 -1.37 -5.39 -17.80
C TRP A 82 -0.71 -6.38 -16.84
N TYR A 83 0.61 -6.29 -16.72
CA TYR A 83 1.43 -7.09 -15.81
C TYR A 83 1.73 -6.27 -14.55
N TYR A 84 1.24 -6.74 -13.40
CA TYR A 84 1.47 -6.11 -12.10
C TYR A 84 2.44 -6.95 -11.27
N HIS A 85 3.30 -6.28 -10.51
CA HIS A 85 4.03 -6.96 -9.45
C HIS A 85 3.06 -7.44 -8.37
N ILE A 86 3.39 -8.57 -7.76
CA ILE A 86 2.62 -9.08 -6.61
C ILE A 86 2.74 -8.04 -5.49
N LYS A 87 1.61 -7.55 -5.02
CA LYS A 87 1.54 -6.46 -4.04
C LYS A 87 2.39 -6.75 -2.81
N MET A 88 2.20 -7.91 -2.20
CA MET A 88 2.91 -8.27 -0.97
C MET A 88 4.41 -8.43 -1.17
N ASP A 89 4.85 -8.94 -2.33
CA ASP A 89 6.28 -9.01 -2.65
C ASP A 89 6.90 -7.61 -2.76
N HIS A 90 6.15 -6.67 -3.34
CA HIS A 90 6.62 -5.29 -3.45
C HIS A 90 6.70 -4.60 -2.09
N LEU A 91 5.68 -4.77 -1.24
CA LEU A 91 5.70 -4.25 0.13
C LEU A 91 6.84 -4.87 0.95
N ALA A 92 7.05 -6.19 0.84
CA ALA A 92 8.15 -6.88 1.51
C ALA A 92 9.52 -6.28 1.11
N ARG A 93 9.73 -6.01 -0.18
CA ARG A 93 10.97 -5.35 -0.66
C ARG A 93 11.13 -3.94 -0.10
N ILE A 94 10.03 -3.18 0.02
CA ILE A 94 10.07 -1.83 0.64
C ILE A 94 10.44 -1.95 2.12
N MET A 95 9.82 -2.86 2.85
CA MET A 95 10.10 -3.08 4.28
C MET A 95 11.54 -3.53 4.52
N GLU A 96 12.06 -4.45 3.70
CA GLU A 96 13.45 -4.87 3.72
C GLU A 96 14.39 -3.68 3.44
N HIS A 97 14.08 -2.88 2.42
CA HIS A 97 14.88 -1.69 2.04
C HIS A 97 14.89 -0.62 3.13
N MET A 98 13.81 -0.46 3.86
CA MET A 98 13.68 0.48 4.97
C MET A 98 14.09 -0.13 6.33
N HIS A 99 14.60 -1.37 6.36
CA HIS A 99 15.01 -2.09 7.56
C HIS A 99 13.92 -2.17 8.65
N CYS A 100 12.67 -2.36 8.24
CA CYS A 100 11.55 -2.53 9.18
C CYS A 100 11.68 -3.83 9.99
N ASP A 101 11.05 -3.88 11.15
CA ASP A 101 10.92 -5.12 11.93
C ASP A 101 10.27 -6.21 11.06
N PRO A 102 10.78 -7.47 11.10
CA PRO A 102 10.25 -8.53 10.25
C PRO A 102 8.85 -9.01 10.67
N GLU A 103 8.49 -8.83 11.92
CA GLU A 103 7.22 -9.26 12.50
C GLU A 103 6.20 -8.12 12.46
N SER A 104 5.01 -8.40 11.97
CA SER A 104 3.91 -7.43 12.03
C SER A 104 3.13 -7.55 13.33
N THR A 105 2.57 -6.44 13.76
CA THR A 105 1.56 -6.38 14.80
C THR A 105 0.22 -5.92 14.22
N GLU A 106 -0.87 -6.07 14.97
CA GLU A 106 -2.14 -5.52 14.57
C GLU A 106 -2.09 -3.98 14.64
N TYR A 107 -2.48 -3.31 13.54
CA TYR A 107 -2.65 -1.86 13.55
C TYR A 107 -4.00 -1.53 14.18
N PRO A 108 -4.04 -0.71 15.25
CA PRO A 108 -5.27 -0.39 15.94
C PRO A 108 -6.19 0.44 15.03
N THR A 109 -7.23 -0.19 14.56
CA THR A 109 -8.36 0.50 13.95
C THR A 109 -9.38 0.76 15.05
N HIS A 110 -9.91 1.98 15.17
CA HIS A 110 -10.91 2.34 16.18
C HIS A 110 -12.26 1.61 15.99
N MET A 111 -12.24 0.52 15.24
CA MET A 111 -13.39 -0.22 14.77
C MET A 111 -13.44 -1.57 15.49
N ASP A 112 -14.62 -1.97 15.87
CA ASP A 112 -14.91 -3.22 16.57
C ASP A 112 -14.72 -4.49 15.71
N GLY A 113 -13.96 -4.41 14.61
CA GLY A 113 -13.75 -5.52 13.68
C GLY A 113 -14.98 -5.91 12.85
N SER A 114 -16.13 -5.29 13.10
CA SER A 114 -17.40 -5.63 12.46
C SER A 114 -17.48 -5.20 10.98
N HIS A 115 -16.59 -4.33 10.55
CA HIS A 115 -16.61 -3.72 9.22
C HIS A 115 -15.57 -4.26 8.26
N GLY A 116 -14.82 -5.27 8.66
CA GLY A 116 -14.05 -6.08 7.72
C GLY A 116 -12.67 -5.56 7.34
N TRP A 117 -12.16 -4.49 7.95
CA TRP A 117 -10.77 -4.08 7.79
C TRP A 117 -9.85 -4.86 8.72
N VAL A 118 -8.84 -5.49 8.14
CA VAL A 118 -7.73 -6.11 8.87
C VAL A 118 -6.46 -5.38 8.44
N CYS A 119 -5.81 -4.74 9.41
CA CYS A 119 -4.61 -3.96 9.17
C CYS A 119 -3.43 -4.53 9.96
N SER A 120 -2.32 -4.74 9.28
CA SER A 120 -1.04 -5.17 9.84
C SER A 120 -0.05 -4.02 9.81
N LEU A 121 0.71 -3.83 10.88
CA LEU A 121 1.72 -2.81 11.07
C LEU A 121 3.11 -3.43 11.14
N TRP A 122 4.02 -2.93 10.33
CA TRP A 122 5.47 -3.13 10.47
C TRP A 122 6.10 -1.82 10.94
N SER A 123 6.69 -1.87 12.12
CA SER A 123 7.38 -0.75 12.77
C SER A 123 8.89 -0.89 12.66
N GLY A 124 9.62 -0.08 13.44
CA GLY A 124 11.08 -0.17 13.51
C GLY A 124 11.83 0.24 12.24
N CYS A 125 11.12 0.74 11.23
CA CYS A 125 11.75 1.16 9.97
C CYS A 125 12.68 2.36 10.17
N ASP A 126 13.65 2.52 9.27
CA ASP A 126 14.59 3.64 9.25
C ASP A 126 13.87 4.98 9.37
N GLY A 127 14.44 5.89 10.17
CA GLY A 127 13.87 7.21 10.41
C GLY A 127 12.55 7.19 11.21
N GLY A 128 12.25 6.09 11.91
CA GLY A 128 11.01 5.92 12.70
C GLY A 128 9.76 5.87 11.80
N LYS A 129 9.90 5.35 10.58
CA LYS A 129 8.79 5.17 9.66
C LYS A 129 8.03 3.87 9.94
N GLU A 130 6.86 3.74 9.35
CA GLU A 130 5.96 2.60 9.52
C GLU A 130 5.34 2.21 8.20
N VAL A 131 5.08 0.91 8.02
CA VAL A 131 4.31 0.37 6.91
C VAL A 131 3.07 -0.31 7.46
N VAL A 132 1.91 0.10 6.97
CA VAL A 132 0.62 -0.50 7.32
C VAL A 132 -0.03 -1.06 6.06
N GLN A 133 -0.51 -2.29 6.14
CA GLN A 133 -1.31 -2.93 5.09
C GLN A 133 -2.70 -3.21 5.62
N CYS A 134 -3.71 -2.63 4.99
CA CYS A 134 -5.13 -2.80 5.32
C CYS A 134 -5.86 -3.57 4.22
N ASN A 135 -6.54 -4.65 4.58
CA ASN A 135 -7.29 -5.50 3.68
C ASN A 135 -8.75 -5.61 4.09
N ALA A 136 -9.63 -5.77 3.11
CA ALA A 136 -11.04 -6.13 3.33
C ALA A 136 -11.59 -6.90 2.12
N HIS A 137 -12.72 -7.60 2.31
CA HIS A 137 -13.37 -8.39 1.27
C HIS A 137 -14.19 -7.51 0.30
N TYR A 138 -13.51 -6.75 -0.56
CA TYR A 138 -14.10 -6.01 -1.66
C TYR A 138 -13.26 -6.16 -2.94
N GLY A 139 -13.80 -5.73 -4.08
CA GLY A 139 -13.11 -5.78 -5.37
C GLY A 139 -12.30 -4.52 -5.66
N HIS A 140 -12.07 -4.24 -6.96
CA HIS A 140 -11.44 -3.01 -7.43
C HIS A 140 -12.42 -1.84 -7.36
N ASP A 141 -12.64 -1.33 -6.16
CA ASP A 141 -13.59 -0.25 -5.90
C ASP A 141 -13.01 0.72 -4.86
N TYR A 142 -13.65 1.85 -4.70
CA TYR A 142 -13.32 2.79 -3.65
C TYR A 142 -13.64 2.17 -2.28
N PRO A 143 -12.63 1.91 -1.43
CA PRO A 143 -12.84 1.35 -0.09
C PRO A 143 -13.52 2.32 0.88
N PHE A 144 -14.07 3.42 0.35
CA PHE A 144 -14.62 4.53 1.11
C PHE A 144 -16.11 4.70 0.88
N HIS A 145 -16.75 3.76 0.19
CA HIS A 145 -18.19 3.78 -0.05
C HIS A 145 -18.91 2.81 0.89
N ASN A 146 -20.10 3.20 1.34
CA ASN A 146 -21.00 2.39 2.18
C ASN A 146 -20.30 1.88 3.47
N ARG A 147 -20.29 0.56 3.65
CA ARG A 147 -19.70 -0.12 4.83
C ARG A 147 -18.17 -0.05 4.91
N TYR A 148 -17.49 0.53 3.94
CA TYR A 148 -16.03 0.68 3.93
C TYR A 148 -15.59 2.13 4.13
N ILE A 149 -16.52 3.03 4.48
CA ILE A 149 -16.24 4.45 4.69
C ILE A 149 -15.20 4.70 5.79
N GLU A 150 -15.08 3.74 6.70
CA GLU A 150 -14.09 3.76 7.78
C GLU A 150 -12.64 3.76 7.27
N GLY A 151 -12.40 3.18 6.09
CA GLY A 151 -11.08 3.20 5.48
C GLY A 151 -10.52 4.61 5.32
N ILE A 152 -11.38 5.60 5.04
CA ILE A 152 -10.94 6.99 4.93
C ILE A 152 -10.51 7.56 6.29
N SER A 153 -11.19 7.18 7.37
CA SER A 153 -10.82 7.60 8.73
C SER A 153 -9.49 7.00 9.14
N ILE A 154 -9.27 5.70 8.88
CA ILE A 154 -8.01 5.00 9.14
C ILE A 154 -6.88 5.68 8.36
N LEU A 155 -7.08 5.94 7.06
CA LEU A 155 -6.12 6.63 6.21
C LEU A 155 -5.79 8.03 6.73
N TRP A 156 -6.82 8.79 7.11
CA TRP A 156 -6.66 10.14 7.62
C TRP A 156 -5.93 10.19 8.96
N ASP A 157 -6.25 9.27 9.88
CA ASP A 157 -5.61 9.18 11.18
C ASP A 157 -4.14 8.78 11.05
N PHE A 158 -3.82 7.83 10.16
CA PHE A 158 -2.45 7.50 9.83
C PHE A 158 -1.70 8.72 9.27
N MET A 159 -2.27 9.44 8.31
CA MET A 159 -1.61 10.60 7.72
C MET A 159 -1.39 11.74 8.73
N LYS A 160 -2.32 11.93 9.66
CA LYS A 160 -2.16 12.92 10.75
C LYS A 160 -1.06 12.56 11.74
N SER A 161 -0.93 11.27 12.05
CA SER A 161 0.09 10.79 12.99
C SER A 161 1.51 10.80 12.40
N HIS A 162 1.63 10.92 11.08
CA HIS A 162 2.92 10.98 10.37
C HIS A 162 3.11 12.34 9.66
N PRO A 163 3.21 13.44 10.40
CA PRO A 163 3.45 14.75 9.78
C PRO A 163 4.85 14.79 9.16
N GLN A 164 5.02 15.64 8.15
CA GLN A 164 6.34 15.91 7.59
C GLN A 164 7.23 16.49 8.70
N GLN A 165 8.37 15.85 8.94
CA GLN A 165 9.37 16.40 9.84
C GLN A 165 9.88 17.71 9.24
N ALA A 166 9.89 18.78 10.05
CA ALA A 166 10.47 20.03 9.61
C ALA A 166 11.91 19.78 9.16
N ASN A 167 12.19 20.08 7.90
CA ASN A 167 13.55 19.96 7.41
C ASN A 167 14.38 21.07 8.10
N PRO A 168 15.36 20.77 8.98
CA PRO A 168 16.10 21.81 9.73
C PRO A 168 16.98 22.67 8.85
N GLY A 169 16.87 22.59 7.52
CA GLY A 169 17.77 23.20 6.54
C GLY A 169 17.15 24.23 5.59
N TYR A 170 15.97 24.82 5.91
CA TYR A 170 15.45 26.00 5.20
C TYR A 170 15.23 27.14 6.18
#